data_1cb514a2881afa0a2faab59d8c358e56
#
_entry.id   1cb514a2881afa0a2faab59d8c358e56
#
_cell.length_a   1.000
_cell.length_b   1.000
_cell.length_c   1.000
_cell.angle_alpha   90.00
_cell.angle_beta   90.00
_cell.angle_gamma   90.00
#
_symmetry.space_group_name_H-M   'P 1'
#
loop_
_entity.id
_entity.type
_entity.pdbx_description
1 polymer ?
#
loop_
_entity_poly.entity_id
_entity_poly.type
_entity_poly.pdbx_seq_one_letter_code
_entity_poly.pdbx_strand_id
1 'polypeptide(L)'
;MAIVIPVTDRLATNGAKVDSSSRRFAKRGVVIRLAALALPLAFLLPFVTRGQTSLLLIATSASQPIQNKRADADDLSRMRDVAMIQRFQANGYLVPVPVSTRYYYLHGIQSYYRYLRPWTKVFLDRLSRQHYAKFKRKLRVTSLVRTVAYQRALAGRNSNAAAYRGPLRSSHLTGATLDISKRNLTKGSISWLRRVLYSLREKRYLYAIEEFGQPTFHVMVFRRYQDYVKGRKAPRDKSRREAPVQLASDNTSDHS
;
A
#
# COMPACT_ATOMS: atom_id res chain seq x y z
N MET A 1 28.04 11.95 -40.24
CA MET A 1 27.04 12.33 -41.25
C MET A 1 25.80 12.77 -40.51
N ALA A 2 25.64 14.05 -40.35
CA ALA A 2 24.58 14.68 -39.56
C ALA A 2 23.45 15.10 -40.53
N ILE A 3 22.22 14.83 -40.14
CA ILE A 3 21.05 15.36 -40.84
C ILE A 3 20.25 16.21 -39.85
N VAL A 4 20.29 17.50 -40.12
CA VAL A 4 19.47 18.57 -39.52
C VAL A 4 18.24 18.77 -40.39
N ILE A 5 17.03 18.90 -39.84
CA ILE A 5 15.85 19.38 -40.55
C ILE A 5 15.13 20.40 -39.66
N PRO A 6 14.58 21.50 -40.28
CA PRO A 6 14.39 22.77 -39.59
C PRO A 6 12.96 23.03 -39.08
N VAL A 7 12.91 24.02 -38.20
CA VAL A 7 11.74 24.74 -37.68
C VAL A 7 11.10 25.59 -38.80
N THR A 8 9.78 25.60 -38.90
CA THR A 8 9.04 26.66 -39.57
C THR A 8 7.96 27.23 -38.68
N ASP A 9 8.16 28.47 -38.35
CA ASP A 9 7.26 29.45 -37.77
C ASP A 9 6.17 29.85 -38.76
N ARG A 10 4.95 30.03 -38.35
CA ARG A 10 4.00 30.95 -38.98
C ARG A 10 3.03 31.55 -37.97
N LEU A 11 3.27 32.78 -37.67
CA LEU A 11 2.33 33.78 -37.16
C LEU A 11 1.26 34.12 -38.22
N ALA A 12 0.01 34.32 -37.82
CA ALA A 12 -0.94 35.17 -38.50
C ALA A 12 -1.93 35.81 -37.54
N THR A 13 -1.87 37.10 -37.50
CA THR A 13 -2.69 38.11 -36.82
C THR A 13 -3.95 38.40 -37.60
N ASN A 14 -4.95 38.97 -36.93
CA ASN A 14 -6.00 39.96 -37.30
C ASN A 14 -7.35 39.52 -36.73
N GLY A 15 -8.20 40.36 -36.19
CA GLY A 15 -8.31 41.80 -36.13
C GLY A 15 -9.69 42.15 -35.57
N ALA A 16 -9.79 43.21 -34.93
CA ALA A 16 -10.91 43.78 -34.18
C ALA A 16 -12.21 44.03 -35.01
N LYS A 17 -13.37 44.01 -34.30
CA LYS A 17 -14.37 45.07 -34.53
C LYS A 17 -15.30 45.24 -33.35
N VAL A 18 -15.36 46.44 -32.84
CA VAL A 18 -16.33 47.06 -31.95
C VAL A 18 -17.57 47.39 -32.74
N ASP A 19 -18.77 47.21 -32.24
CA ASP A 19 -19.84 48.15 -32.50
C ASP A 19 -20.87 48.23 -31.35
N SER A 20 -21.41 49.41 -31.24
CA SER A 20 -22.09 50.06 -30.14
C SER A 20 -23.61 50.02 -30.22
N SER A 21 -24.20 50.31 -29.08
CA SER A 21 -25.48 51.01 -28.86
C SER A 21 -26.81 50.25 -29.08
N SER A 22 -27.57 50.13 -28.05
CA SER A 22 -28.77 51.03 -27.89
C SER A 22 -29.51 50.81 -26.56
N ARG A 23 -29.76 51.92 -25.92
CA ARG A 23 -30.63 52.10 -24.76
C ARG A 23 -32.09 51.82 -25.13
N ARG A 24 -32.88 51.19 -24.24
CA ARG A 24 -34.28 51.61 -24.04
C ARG A 24 -34.76 51.31 -22.62
N PHE A 25 -35.57 52.26 -22.16
CA PHE A 25 -36.13 52.54 -20.84
C PHE A 25 -37.22 51.59 -20.34
N ALA A 26 -37.27 51.46 -19.05
CA ALA A 26 -38.40 51.52 -18.12
C ALA A 26 -39.52 50.45 -18.16
N LYS A 27 -39.71 49.78 -16.99
CA LYS A 27 -41.00 49.90 -16.24
C LYS A 27 -40.80 49.35 -14.80
N ARG A 28 -41.15 50.18 -13.85
CA ARG A 28 -41.22 49.86 -12.41
C ARG A 28 -42.32 48.84 -12.18
N GLY A 29 -41.98 47.68 -11.61
CA GLY A 29 -42.93 46.74 -11.02
C GLY A 29 -42.48 46.51 -9.57
N VAL A 30 -43.36 46.93 -8.63
CA VAL A 30 -43.22 46.65 -7.19
C VAL A 30 -43.49 45.17 -6.98
N VAL A 31 -42.49 44.42 -6.54
CA VAL A 31 -42.66 43.02 -6.12
C VAL A 31 -42.37 42.94 -4.63
N ILE A 32 -43.40 42.61 -3.89
CA ILE A 32 -43.39 42.34 -2.45
C ILE A 32 -42.51 41.11 -2.22
N ARG A 33 -41.38 41.28 -1.52
CA ARG A 33 -40.54 40.17 -1.09
C ARG A 33 -41.10 39.55 0.18
N LEU A 34 -41.69 38.38 0.07
CA LEU A 34 -41.90 37.46 1.18
C LEU A 34 -40.51 36.87 1.53
N ALA A 35 -40.00 37.24 2.70
CA ALA A 35 -38.79 36.65 3.26
C ALA A 35 -39.11 35.25 3.79
N ALA A 36 -38.76 34.22 3.04
CA ALA A 36 -38.75 32.86 3.55
C ALA A 36 -37.48 32.68 4.42
N LEU A 37 -37.69 32.50 5.72
CA LEU A 37 -36.68 32.11 6.69
C LEU A 37 -36.24 30.68 6.36
N ALA A 38 -35.13 30.51 5.62
CA ALA A 38 -34.46 29.24 5.45
C ALA A 38 -33.57 28.98 6.67
N LEU A 39 -34.00 28.10 7.56
CA LEU A 39 -33.16 27.52 8.59
C LEU A 39 -32.02 26.73 7.91
N PRO A 40 -30.75 26.95 8.25
CA PRO A 40 -29.67 26.09 7.75
C PRO A 40 -29.78 24.73 8.47
N LEU A 41 -30.15 23.71 7.72
CA LEU A 41 -30.00 22.31 8.13
C LEU A 41 -28.50 22.01 8.23
N ALA A 42 -27.94 22.14 9.42
CA ALA A 42 -26.56 21.75 9.71
C ALA A 42 -26.44 20.24 9.50
N PHE A 43 -25.88 19.84 8.36
CA PHE A 43 -25.44 18.48 8.11
C PHE A 43 -24.35 18.14 9.13
N LEU A 44 -24.73 17.47 10.21
CA LEU A 44 -23.80 16.77 11.11
C LEU A 44 -23.17 15.62 10.32
N LEU A 45 -22.11 15.94 9.55
CA LEU A 45 -21.20 14.92 9.04
C LEU A 45 -20.53 14.25 10.24
N PRO A 46 -20.60 12.93 10.38
CA PRO A 46 -19.90 12.27 11.46
C PRO A 46 -18.40 12.54 11.32
N PHE A 47 -17.86 13.21 12.33
CA PHE A 47 -16.41 13.37 12.52
C PHE A 47 -15.83 11.96 12.71
N VAL A 48 -15.42 11.33 11.63
CA VAL A 48 -14.62 10.09 11.70
C VAL A 48 -13.29 10.47 12.31
N THR A 49 -13.15 10.19 13.60
CA THR A 49 -11.96 10.46 14.40
C THR A 49 -10.75 9.82 13.74
N ARG A 50 -9.81 10.66 13.32
CA ARG A 50 -8.56 10.34 12.61
C ARG A 50 -7.59 9.42 13.40
N GLY A 51 -7.99 8.91 14.57
CA GLY A 51 -7.12 8.15 15.48
C GLY A 51 -7.15 6.62 15.32
N GLN A 52 -8.20 6.03 14.74
CA GLN A 52 -8.40 4.58 14.77
C GLN A 52 -7.55 3.77 13.77
N THR A 53 -7.01 4.38 12.72
CA THR A 53 -6.30 3.63 11.67
C THR A 53 -4.94 3.08 12.12
N SER A 54 -4.32 3.64 13.15
CA SER A 54 -3.02 3.16 13.67
C SER A 54 -3.16 1.87 14.47
N LEU A 55 -4.27 1.66 15.18
CA LEU A 55 -4.51 0.47 15.99
C LEU A 55 -4.72 -0.79 15.14
N LEU A 56 -5.15 -0.63 13.89
CA LEU A 56 -5.52 -1.73 13.00
C LEU A 56 -4.34 -2.41 12.31
N LEU A 57 -3.15 -1.81 12.33
CA LEU A 57 -1.92 -2.37 11.77
C LEU A 57 -0.92 -2.84 12.85
N ILE A 58 -1.36 -2.94 14.11
CA ILE A 58 -0.52 -3.40 15.21
C ILE A 58 -0.17 -4.88 14.99
N ALA A 59 1.10 -5.21 15.23
CA ALA A 59 1.56 -6.59 15.30
C ALA A 59 0.95 -7.30 16.50
N THR A 60 0.50 -8.53 16.31
CA THR A 60 0.01 -9.44 17.37
C THR A 60 0.79 -10.73 17.30
N SER A 61 0.65 -11.58 18.32
CA SER A 61 1.23 -12.94 18.33
C SER A 61 0.77 -13.77 17.11
N ALA A 62 -0.43 -13.51 16.59
CA ALA A 62 -0.99 -14.17 15.40
C ALA A 62 -0.40 -13.66 14.07
N SER A 63 0.32 -12.53 14.05
CA SER A 63 0.78 -11.91 12.82
C SER A 63 1.70 -12.80 11.98
N GLN A 64 2.68 -13.46 12.60
CA GLN A 64 3.58 -14.39 11.89
C GLN A 64 2.88 -15.68 11.45
N PRO A 65 2.09 -16.37 12.30
CA PRO A 65 1.27 -17.51 11.87
C PRO A 65 0.37 -17.20 10.69
N ILE A 66 -0.34 -16.07 10.68
CA ILE A 66 -1.21 -15.65 9.56
C ILE A 66 -0.40 -15.52 8.26
N GLN A 67 0.75 -14.84 8.30
CA GLN A 67 1.61 -14.67 7.14
C GLN A 67 2.17 -16.01 6.64
N ASN A 68 2.60 -16.90 7.55
CA ASN A 68 3.11 -18.21 7.19
C ASN A 68 2.02 -19.11 6.60
N LYS A 69 0.81 -19.16 7.21
CA LYS A 69 -0.35 -19.87 6.64
C LYS A 69 -0.66 -19.37 5.23
N ARG A 70 -0.59 -18.07 5.00
CA ARG A 70 -0.78 -17.50 3.66
C ARG A 70 0.35 -17.85 2.69
N ALA A 71 1.59 -17.84 3.15
CA ALA A 71 2.73 -18.25 2.32
C ALA A 71 2.60 -19.71 1.87
N ASP A 72 2.16 -20.59 2.77
CA ASP A 72 1.93 -22.00 2.46
C ASP A 72 0.73 -22.17 1.49
N ALA A 73 -0.38 -21.44 1.67
CA ALA A 73 -1.53 -21.45 0.76
C ALA A 73 -1.22 -20.87 -0.63
N ASP A 74 -0.26 -19.94 -0.75
CA ASP A 74 0.22 -19.40 -2.03
C ASP A 74 1.36 -20.25 -2.63
N ASP A 75 1.72 -21.38 -2.01
CA ASP A 75 2.83 -22.30 -2.38
C ASP A 75 4.17 -21.54 -2.53
N LEU A 76 4.53 -20.75 -1.52
CA LEU A 76 5.72 -19.93 -1.56
C LEU A 76 6.92 -20.65 -0.93
N SER A 77 7.87 -21.02 -1.77
CA SER A 77 9.19 -21.49 -1.30
C SER A 77 9.89 -20.42 -0.48
N ARG A 78 10.66 -20.86 0.51
CA ARG A 78 11.50 -20.01 1.37
C ARG A 78 12.95 -20.13 0.96
N MET A 79 13.59 -19.01 0.69
CA MET A 79 14.96 -18.92 0.19
C MET A 79 15.96 -19.42 1.24
N ARG A 80 16.62 -20.55 0.98
CA ARG A 80 17.63 -21.12 1.89
C ARG A 80 18.93 -20.33 1.85
N ASP A 81 19.38 -20.02 0.64
CA ASP A 81 20.68 -19.43 0.33
C ASP A 81 20.61 -18.53 -0.91
N VAL A 82 21.70 -17.86 -1.23
CA VAL A 82 21.80 -16.95 -2.38
C VAL A 82 21.70 -17.72 -3.70
N ALA A 83 22.23 -18.94 -3.79
CA ALA A 83 22.13 -19.75 -5.00
C ALA A 83 20.66 -20.10 -5.32
N MET A 84 19.82 -20.32 -4.31
CA MET A 84 18.39 -20.48 -4.51
C MET A 84 17.72 -19.20 -5.02
N ILE A 85 18.11 -18.02 -4.52
CA ILE A 85 17.62 -16.73 -5.05
C ILE A 85 17.98 -16.59 -6.53
N GLN A 86 19.20 -16.91 -6.93
CA GLN A 86 19.66 -16.85 -8.31
C GLN A 86 18.87 -17.79 -9.22
N ARG A 87 18.63 -19.05 -8.80
CA ARG A 87 17.77 -19.98 -9.55
C ARG A 87 16.35 -19.46 -9.69
N PHE A 88 15.79 -18.87 -8.64
CA PHE A 88 14.43 -18.31 -8.69
C PHE A 88 14.34 -17.06 -9.56
N GLN A 89 15.41 -16.28 -9.62
CA GLN A 89 15.53 -15.15 -10.55
C GLN A 89 15.61 -15.63 -11.99
N ALA A 90 16.48 -16.62 -12.29
CA ALA A 90 16.63 -17.18 -13.62
C ALA A 90 15.31 -17.76 -14.18
N ASN A 91 14.48 -18.33 -13.31
CA ASN A 91 13.16 -18.89 -13.67
C ASN A 91 12.01 -17.86 -13.58
N GLY A 92 12.27 -16.59 -13.34
CA GLY A 92 11.26 -15.53 -13.26
C GLY A 92 10.38 -15.57 -12.00
N TYR A 93 10.66 -16.44 -11.03
CA TYR A 93 9.93 -16.51 -9.76
C TYR A 93 10.30 -15.36 -8.80
N LEU A 94 11.45 -14.76 -8.99
CA LEU A 94 11.89 -13.52 -8.36
C LEU A 94 12.33 -12.53 -9.44
N VAL A 95 11.98 -11.26 -9.27
CA VAL A 95 12.37 -10.19 -10.19
C VAL A 95 13.26 -9.17 -9.48
N PRO A 96 14.22 -8.56 -10.19
CA PRO A 96 15.12 -7.58 -9.60
C PRO A 96 14.37 -6.29 -9.21
N VAL A 97 14.85 -5.67 -8.13
CA VAL A 97 14.36 -4.38 -7.65
C VAL A 97 15.50 -3.36 -7.82
N PRO A 98 15.32 -2.33 -8.65
CA PRO A 98 16.32 -1.27 -8.83
C PRO A 98 16.69 -0.58 -7.53
N VAL A 99 17.97 -0.22 -7.36
CA VAL A 99 18.47 0.48 -6.16
C VAL A 99 17.73 1.79 -5.93
N SER A 100 17.44 2.53 -6.99
CA SER A 100 16.70 3.78 -6.94
C SER A 100 15.88 3.96 -8.21
N THR A 101 14.69 4.53 -8.04
CA THR A 101 13.81 4.98 -9.09
C THR A 101 13.36 6.43 -8.80
N ARG A 102 12.52 6.99 -9.65
CA ARG A 102 11.85 8.26 -9.35
C ARG A 102 10.99 8.19 -8.08
N TYR A 103 10.51 7.00 -7.67
CA TYR A 103 9.42 6.82 -6.71
C TYR A 103 9.87 6.22 -5.38
N TYR A 104 10.92 5.40 -5.38
CA TYR A 104 11.50 4.77 -4.18
C TYR A 104 13.01 4.60 -4.31
N TYR A 105 13.64 4.26 -3.19
CA TYR A 105 15.05 3.83 -3.14
C TYR A 105 15.24 2.76 -2.08
N LEU A 106 16.21 1.88 -2.34
CA LEU A 106 16.64 0.84 -1.41
C LEU A 106 17.69 1.41 -0.46
N HIS A 107 17.63 1.04 0.81
CA HIS A 107 18.58 1.48 1.81
C HIS A 107 19.10 0.29 2.62
N GLY A 108 20.42 0.08 2.61
CA GLY A 108 21.08 -0.96 3.38
C GLY A 108 20.83 -2.40 2.87
N ILE A 109 20.34 -2.58 1.63
CA ILE A 109 20.05 -3.89 1.06
C ILE A 109 21.19 -4.30 0.12
N GLN A 110 21.86 -5.41 0.42
CA GLN A 110 22.91 -5.99 -0.40
C GLN A 110 22.36 -6.47 -1.75
N SER A 111 23.19 -6.46 -2.80
CA SER A 111 22.76 -6.71 -4.19
C SER A 111 22.03 -8.04 -4.38
N TYR A 112 22.51 -9.10 -3.77
CA TYR A 112 21.94 -10.45 -3.88
C TYR A 112 20.60 -10.63 -3.11
N TYR A 113 20.13 -9.62 -2.36
CA TYR A 113 18.81 -9.59 -1.73
C TYR A 113 17.84 -8.60 -2.37
N ARG A 114 18.20 -7.95 -3.49
CA ARG A 114 17.35 -6.95 -4.17
C ARG A 114 16.35 -7.59 -5.10
N TYR A 115 15.59 -8.56 -4.60
CA TYR A 115 14.59 -9.30 -5.37
C TYR A 115 13.27 -9.37 -4.62
N LEU A 116 12.18 -9.47 -5.38
CA LEU A 116 10.82 -9.69 -4.89
C LEU A 116 10.08 -10.68 -5.80
N ARG A 117 8.99 -11.26 -5.31
CA ARG A 117 8.01 -11.92 -6.18
C ARG A 117 7.43 -10.89 -7.16
N PRO A 118 7.06 -11.31 -8.40
CA PRO A 118 6.58 -10.36 -9.43
C PRO A 118 5.42 -9.48 -8.94
N TRP A 119 4.43 -10.04 -8.28
CA TRP A 119 3.27 -9.29 -7.76
C TRP A 119 3.63 -8.33 -6.63
N THR A 120 4.62 -8.67 -5.82
CA THR A 120 5.13 -7.80 -4.75
C THR A 120 5.89 -6.61 -5.32
N LYS A 121 6.66 -6.83 -6.40
CA LYS A 121 7.31 -5.74 -7.15
C LYS A 121 6.28 -4.80 -7.77
N VAL A 122 5.21 -5.34 -8.38
CA VAL A 122 4.10 -4.55 -8.91
C VAL A 122 3.43 -3.72 -7.82
N PHE A 123 3.22 -4.30 -6.62
CA PHE A 123 2.71 -3.56 -5.47
C PHE A 123 3.62 -2.39 -5.09
N LEU A 124 4.93 -2.63 -4.93
CA LEU A 124 5.90 -1.59 -4.59
C LEU A 124 5.86 -0.45 -5.61
N ASP A 125 5.88 -0.77 -6.91
CA ASP A 125 5.86 0.23 -7.97
C ASP A 125 4.58 1.08 -7.97
N ARG A 126 3.42 0.44 -7.77
CA ARG A 126 2.13 1.15 -7.72
C ARG A 126 2.01 2.03 -6.48
N LEU A 127 2.33 1.48 -5.31
CA LEU A 127 2.27 2.21 -4.04
C LEU A 127 3.19 3.42 -4.06
N SER A 128 4.45 3.22 -4.46
CA SER A 128 5.46 4.29 -4.48
C SER A 128 5.15 5.37 -5.50
N ARG A 129 4.58 5.01 -6.66
CA ARG A 129 4.11 5.98 -7.68
C ARG A 129 2.96 6.83 -7.15
N GLN A 130 1.95 6.22 -6.53
CA GLN A 130 0.82 6.93 -5.92
C GLN A 130 1.27 7.84 -4.78
N HIS A 131 2.16 7.33 -3.93
CA HIS A 131 2.75 8.12 -2.85
C HIS A 131 3.51 9.34 -3.39
N TYR A 132 4.36 9.14 -4.40
CA TYR A 132 5.14 10.23 -5.01
C TYR A 132 4.24 11.24 -5.72
N ALA A 133 3.20 10.79 -6.40
CA ALA A 133 2.23 11.70 -7.03
C ALA A 133 1.61 12.66 -6.00
N LYS A 134 1.30 12.16 -4.80
CA LYS A 134 0.64 12.93 -3.74
C LYS A 134 1.59 13.77 -2.91
N PHE A 135 2.75 13.23 -2.53
CA PHE A 135 3.65 13.85 -1.52
C PHE A 135 4.98 14.32 -2.11
N LYS A 136 5.28 14.04 -3.38
CA LYS A 136 6.55 14.38 -4.06
C LYS A 136 7.81 13.85 -3.33
N ARG A 137 7.64 12.77 -2.54
CA ARG A 137 8.70 12.12 -1.77
C ARG A 137 8.84 10.66 -2.15
N LYS A 138 10.09 10.20 -2.28
CA LYS A 138 10.39 8.79 -2.52
C LYS A 138 10.13 7.96 -1.26
N LEU A 139 9.63 6.73 -1.44
CA LEU A 139 9.61 5.75 -0.35
C LEU A 139 11.01 5.16 -0.13
N ARG A 140 11.37 4.97 1.12
CA ARG A 140 12.59 4.28 1.55
C ARG A 140 12.25 2.83 1.86
N VAL A 141 12.84 1.89 1.14
CA VAL A 141 12.68 0.44 1.34
C VAL A 141 13.92 -0.09 2.05
N THR A 142 13.73 -0.80 3.15
CA THR A 142 14.82 -1.23 4.04
C THR A 142 15.00 -2.74 4.11
N SER A 143 14.05 -3.52 3.57
CA SER A 143 14.17 -4.96 3.48
C SER A 143 13.36 -5.51 2.31
N LEU A 144 13.88 -6.54 1.68
CA LEU A 144 13.25 -7.32 0.61
C LEU A 144 13.38 -8.82 0.93
N VAL A 145 13.68 -9.68 -0.06
CA VAL A 145 13.92 -11.10 0.19
C VAL A 145 15.09 -11.30 1.14
N ARG A 146 14.98 -12.31 1.99
CA ARG A 146 16.08 -12.79 2.87
C ARG A 146 16.27 -14.27 2.69
N THR A 147 17.48 -14.77 2.97
CA THR A 147 17.74 -16.20 3.07
C THR A 147 17.61 -16.69 4.51
N VAL A 148 17.46 -17.99 4.68
CA VAL A 148 17.49 -18.62 6.02
C VAL A 148 18.79 -18.30 6.74
N ALA A 149 19.93 -18.36 6.03
CA ALA A 149 21.24 -18.02 6.59
C ALA A 149 21.30 -16.56 7.08
N TYR A 150 20.84 -15.62 6.26
CA TYR A 150 20.78 -14.19 6.64
C TYR A 150 19.85 -13.97 7.85
N GLN A 151 18.64 -14.55 7.81
CA GLN A 151 17.65 -14.40 8.89
C GLN A 151 18.14 -15.00 10.20
N ARG A 152 18.87 -16.14 10.16
CA ARG A 152 19.52 -16.75 11.33
C ARG A 152 20.55 -15.79 11.95
N ALA A 153 21.45 -15.22 11.12
CA ALA A 153 22.44 -14.26 11.58
C ALA A 153 21.78 -12.96 12.12
N LEU A 154 20.67 -12.52 11.53
CA LEU A 154 19.90 -11.36 12.01
C LEU A 154 19.24 -11.65 13.37
N ALA A 155 18.61 -12.80 13.54
CA ALA A 155 17.96 -13.20 14.80
C ALA A 155 18.97 -13.33 15.96
N GLY A 156 20.21 -13.71 15.67
CA GLY A 156 21.29 -13.77 16.68
C GLY A 156 21.77 -12.39 17.16
N ARG A 157 21.46 -11.32 16.42
CA ARG A 157 21.89 -9.93 16.74
C ARG A 157 20.75 -8.98 17.07
N ASN A 158 19.52 -9.36 16.81
CA ASN A 158 18.33 -8.54 17.01
C ASN A 158 17.21 -9.39 17.56
N SER A 159 16.92 -9.24 18.83
CA SER A 159 15.85 -9.97 19.55
C SER A 159 14.44 -9.72 18.97
N ASN A 160 14.24 -8.61 18.26
CA ASN A 160 12.97 -8.30 17.58
C ASN A 160 12.86 -8.93 16.20
N ALA A 161 13.91 -9.60 15.70
CA ALA A 161 13.85 -10.26 14.40
C ALA A 161 13.04 -11.56 14.50
N ALA A 162 12.14 -11.78 13.52
CA ALA A 162 11.40 -13.02 13.42
C ALA A 162 12.35 -14.23 13.27
N ALA A 163 11.90 -15.41 13.70
CA ALA A 163 12.67 -16.65 13.58
C ALA A 163 13.02 -16.96 12.12
N TYR A 164 14.05 -17.76 11.92
CA TYR A 164 14.47 -18.24 10.59
C TYR A 164 13.83 -19.59 10.20
N ARG A 165 13.17 -20.29 11.15
CA ARG A 165 12.48 -21.58 10.96
C ARG A 165 11.27 -21.69 11.88
N GLY A 166 10.49 -22.77 11.73
CA GLY A 166 9.30 -23.03 12.53
C GLY A 166 8.09 -22.15 12.16
N PRO A 167 7.01 -22.18 12.94
CA PRO A 167 5.76 -21.49 12.65
C PRO A 167 5.87 -19.95 12.73
N LEU A 168 6.88 -19.43 13.45
CA LEU A 168 7.13 -17.99 13.58
C LEU A 168 8.23 -17.47 12.64
N ARG A 169 8.58 -18.26 11.60
CA ARG A 169 9.62 -17.88 10.64
C ARG A 169 9.24 -16.62 9.86
N SER A 170 10.26 -15.86 9.49
CA SER A 170 10.10 -14.60 8.76
C SER A 170 9.46 -14.79 7.38
N SER A 171 8.47 -13.99 7.06
CA SER A 171 7.84 -13.97 5.72
C SER A 171 8.75 -13.39 4.63
N HIS A 172 9.81 -12.66 4.98
CA HIS A 172 10.83 -12.20 4.04
C HIS A 172 11.55 -13.35 3.29
N LEU A 173 11.59 -14.55 3.90
CA LEU A 173 12.16 -15.74 3.25
C LEU A 173 11.46 -16.10 1.95
N THR A 174 10.24 -15.65 1.72
CA THR A 174 9.44 -15.99 0.53
C THR A 174 9.67 -15.07 -0.67
N GLY A 175 10.26 -13.88 -0.43
CA GLY A 175 10.33 -12.80 -1.42
C GLY A 175 9.00 -12.07 -1.66
N ALA A 176 7.93 -12.42 -0.93
CA ALA A 176 6.64 -11.76 -1.00
C ALA A 176 6.49 -10.60 0.02
N THR A 177 7.54 -10.27 0.74
CA THR A 177 7.53 -9.30 1.84
C THR A 177 8.56 -8.21 1.62
N LEU A 178 8.19 -6.97 1.98
CA LEU A 178 9.06 -5.81 1.98
C LEU A 178 8.81 -4.94 3.20
N ASP A 179 9.84 -4.19 3.61
CA ASP A 179 9.75 -3.19 4.69
C ASP A 179 9.87 -1.79 4.13
N ILE A 180 8.92 -0.92 4.48
CA ILE A 180 8.88 0.51 4.10
C ILE A 180 9.15 1.35 5.34
N SER A 181 10.26 2.07 5.34
CA SER A 181 10.64 2.93 6.45
C SER A 181 9.72 4.14 6.56
N LYS A 182 9.32 4.47 7.80
CA LYS A 182 8.60 5.70 8.14
C LYS A 182 9.54 6.90 8.33
N ARG A 183 10.86 6.66 8.41
CA ARG A 183 11.85 7.74 8.55
C ARG A 183 11.75 8.68 7.35
N ASN A 184 11.80 9.98 7.62
CA ASN A 184 11.71 11.05 6.62
C ASN A 184 10.33 11.17 5.93
N LEU A 185 9.29 10.52 6.46
CA LEU A 185 7.92 10.73 6.01
C LEU A 185 7.19 11.73 6.92
N THR A 186 6.32 12.54 6.33
CA THR A 186 5.45 13.46 7.07
C THR A 186 4.32 12.68 7.77
N LYS A 187 3.71 13.25 8.81
CA LYS A 187 2.53 12.68 9.46
C LYS A 187 1.40 12.38 8.45
N GLY A 188 1.17 13.27 7.47
CA GLY A 188 0.18 13.07 6.41
C GLY A 188 0.50 11.89 5.48
N SER A 189 1.78 11.71 5.13
CA SER A 189 2.27 10.58 4.33
C SER A 189 2.09 9.25 5.08
N ILE A 190 2.47 9.20 6.36
CA ILE A 190 2.29 8.01 7.22
C ILE A 190 0.80 7.65 7.34
N SER A 191 -0.08 8.63 7.63
CA SER A 191 -1.52 8.42 7.70
C SER A 191 -2.12 7.91 6.39
N TRP A 192 -1.63 8.40 5.26
CA TRP A 192 -2.06 7.92 3.95
C TRP A 192 -1.63 6.46 3.71
N LEU A 193 -0.38 6.11 4.02
CA LEU A 193 0.11 4.73 3.92
C LEU A 193 -0.71 3.78 4.81
N ARG A 194 -0.99 4.15 6.06
CA ARG A 194 -1.86 3.36 6.96
C ARG A 194 -3.21 3.06 6.33
N ARG A 195 -3.90 4.08 5.79
CA ARG A 195 -5.20 3.89 5.13
C ARG A 195 -5.14 2.98 3.92
N VAL A 196 -4.14 3.15 3.05
CA VAL A 196 -3.96 2.32 1.86
C VAL A 196 -3.65 0.87 2.24
N LEU A 197 -2.71 0.67 3.15
CA LEU A 197 -2.32 -0.67 3.61
C LEU A 197 -3.47 -1.38 4.34
N TYR A 198 -4.19 -0.65 5.19
CA TYR A 198 -5.38 -1.16 5.86
C TYR A 198 -6.46 -1.59 4.85
N SER A 199 -6.82 -0.71 3.91
CA SER A 199 -7.81 -1.03 2.87
C SER A 199 -7.45 -2.27 2.05
N LEU A 200 -6.16 -2.45 1.71
CA LEU A 200 -5.70 -3.62 0.96
C LEU A 200 -5.66 -4.88 1.84
N ARG A 201 -5.38 -4.75 3.14
CA ARG A 201 -5.44 -5.84 4.12
C ARG A 201 -6.87 -6.35 4.30
N GLU A 202 -7.85 -5.46 4.47
CA GLU A 202 -9.28 -5.81 4.57
C GLU A 202 -9.77 -6.56 3.31
N LYS A 203 -9.29 -6.15 2.15
CA LYS A 203 -9.55 -6.83 0.88
C LYS A 203 -8.74 -8.12 0.68
N ARG A 204 -7.93 -8.50 1.68
CA ARG A 204 -7.09 -9.70 1.68
C ARG A 204 -6.11 -9.76 0.50
N TYR A 205 -5.58 -8.61 0.06
CA TYR A 205 -4.52 -8.55 -0.96
C TYR A 205 -3.13 -8.56 -0.37
N LEU A 206 -3.01 -8.22 0.91
CA LEU A 206 -1.75 -8.22 1.65
C LEU A 206 -2.03 -8.42 3.16
N TYR A 207 -0.96 -8.63 3.91
CA TYR A 207 -0.92 -8.48 5.36
C TYR A 207 0.09 -7.40 5.69
N ALA A 208 -0.33 -6.39 6.41
CA ALA A 208 0.53 -5.29 6.82
C ALA A 208 0.48 -5.09 8.32
N ILE A 209 1.63 -4.83 8.93
CA ILE A 209 1.78 -4.37 10.30
C ILE A 209 2.65 -3.12 10.34
N GLU A 210 2.37 -2.25 11.28
CA GLU A 210 3.20 -1.11 11.61
C GLU A 210 4.04 -1.46 12.83
N GLU A 211 5.36 -1.50 12.65
CA GLU A 211 6.29 -1.73 13.73
C GLU A 211 6.57 -0.42 14.46
N PHE A 212 6.37 -0.39 15.77
CA PHE A 212 6.59 0.80 16.60
C PHE A 212 8.02 0.84 17.15
N GLY A 213 8.59 -0.30 17.50
CA GLY A 213 9.99 -0.41 17.93
C GLY A 213 10.99 -0.13 16.80
N GLN A 214 10.60 -0.40 15.55
CA GLN A 214 11.29 0.03 14.34
C GLN A 214 10.35 0.91 13.52
N PRO A 215 10.78 2.10 13.03
CA PRO A 215 9.88 3.00 12.32
C PRO A 215 9.58 2.47 10.90
N THR A 216 8.84 1.36 10.78
CA THR A 216 8.67 0.58 9.57
C THR A 216 7.23 0.10 9.39
N PHE A 217 6.76 0.03 8.15
CA PHE A 217 5.65 -0.81 7.74
C PHE A 217 6.21 -2.11 7.17
N HIS A 218 5.88 -3.23 7.79
CA HIS A 218 6.16 -4.57 7.28
C HIS A 218 4.97 -5.06 6.46
N VAL A 219 5.19 -5.42 5.20
CA VAL A 219 4.09 -5.72 4.26
C VAL A 219 4.39 -7.01 3.51
N MET A 220 3.57 -8.04 3.74
CA MET A 220 3.55 -9.25 2.92
C MET A 220 2.43 -9.15 1.89
N VAL A 221 2.77 -9.20 0.60
CA VAL A 221 1.81 -9.11 -0.51
C VAL A 221 1.43 -10.49 -1.00
N PHE A 222 0.13 -10.79 -1.04
CA PHE A 222 -0.40 -12.07 -1.44
C PHE A 222 -0.43 -12.24 -2.97
N ARG A 223 -0.30 -13.47 -3.45
CA ARG A 223 -0.29 -13.79 -4.89
C ARG A 223 -1.52 -13.24 -5.62
N ARG A 224 -2.69 -13.27 -4.98
CA ARG A 224 -3.95 -12.73 -5.53
C ARG A 224 -3.94 -11.22 -5.84
N TYR A 225 -2.96 -10.46 -5.32
CA TYR A 225 -2.79 -9.04 -5.68
C TYR A 225 -2.55 -8.86 -7.18
N GLN A 226 -1.94 -9.86 -7.83
CA GLN A 226 -1.74 -9.85 -9.28
C GLN A 226 -3.07 -9.82 -10.05
N ASP A 227 -4.07 -10.57 -9.58
CA ASP A 227 -5.40 -10.62 -10.22
C ASP A 227 -6.14 -9.29 -10.04
N TYR A 228 -6.03 -8.70 -8.86
CA TYR A 228 -6.57 -7.36 -8.59
C TYR A 228 -6.02 -6.31 -9.56
N VAL A 229 -4.70 -6.34 -9.82
CA VAL A 229 -4.07 -5.38 -10.74
C VAL A 229 -4.50 -5.61 -12.18
N LYS A 230 -4.74 -6.86 -12.58
CA LYS A 230 -5.21 -7.25 -13.91
C LYS A 230 -6.72 -7.08 -14.11
N GLY A 231 -7.45 -6.54 -13.12
CA GLY A 231 -8.90 -6.39 -13.15
C GLY A 231 -9.68 -7.72 -13.11
N ARG A 232 -9.00 -8.83 -12.81
CA ARG A 232 -9.65 -10.14 -12.67
C ARG A 232 -10.36 -10.22 -11.32
N LYS A 233 -11.61 -10.72 -11.30
CA LYS A 233 -12.28 -11.06 -10.03
C LYS A 233 -11.45 -12.14 -9.32
N ALA A 234 -11.03 -11.87 -8.10
CA ALA A 234 -10.33 -12.86 -7.30
C ALA A 234 -11.24 -14.09 -7.09
N PRO A 235 -10.70 -15.32 -7.17
CA PRO A 235 -11.46 -16.52 -6.82
C PRO A 235 -12.08 -16.36 -5.43
N ARG A 236 -13.34 -16.79 -5.26
CA ARG A 236 -13.99 -16.78 -3.94
C ARG A 236 -13.14 -17.61 -2.98
N ASP A 237 -12.70 -17.02 -1.91
CA ASP A 237 -11.94 -17.69 -0.86
C ASP A 237 -12.86 -18.68 -0.15
N LYS A 238 -12.67 -19.97 -0.40
CA LYS A 238 -13.46 -21.07 0.19
C LYS A 238 -13.25 -21.19 1.72
N SER A 239 -12.19 -20.62 2.26
CA SER A 239 -11.87 -20.71 3.70
C SER A 239 -12.82 -19.94 4.62
N ARG A 240 -13.74 -19.13 4.06
CA ARG A 240 -14.74 -18.39 4.85
C ARG A 240 -15.92 -19.26 5.32
N ARG A 241 -16.05 -20.49 4.80
CA ARG A 241 -17.19 -21.38 5.14
C ARG A 241 -16.93 -22.26 6.36
N GLU A 242 -15.73 -22.30 6.91
CA GLU A 242 -15.33 -23.28 7.95
C GLU A 242 -14.97 -22.67 9.31
N ALA A 243 -15.37 -21.46 9.60
CA ALA A 243 -15.31 -20.96 10.97
C ALA A 243 -16.72 -21.01 11.57
N PRO A 244 -17.08 -22.02 12.37
CA PRO A 244 -18.27 -21.94 13.20
C PRO A 244 -18.03 -20.81 14.22
N VAL A 245 -18.97 -19.90 14.28
CA VAL A 245 -19.10 -18.94 15.40
C VAL A 245 -19.44 -19.78 16.63
N GLN A 246 -18.43 -20.11 17.43
CA GLN A 246 -18.68 -20.55 18.80
C GLN A 246 -19.15 -19.35 19.59
N LEU A 247 -20.46 -19.23 19.72
CA LEU A 247 -21.09 -18.47 20.77
C LEU A 247 -20.64 -19.06 22.11
N ALA A 248 -19.91 -18.30 22.89
CA ALA A 248 -19.65 -18.62 24.29
C ALA A 248 -21.01 -18.65 24.99
N SER A 249 -21.48 -19.84 25.34
CA SER A 249 -22.58 -20.02 26.27
C SER A 249 -22.03 -19.77 27.67
N ASP A 250 -22.45 -18.65 28.24
CA ASP A 250 -22.26 -18.38 29.68
C ASP A 250 -22.97 -19.47 30.49
N ASN A 251 -22.16 -20.28 31.15
CA ASN A 251 -22.61 -21.18 32.21
C ASN A 251 -22.64 -20.40 33.52
N THR A 252 -23.79 -19.82 33.81
CA THR A 252 -24.17 -19.52 35.21
C THR A 252 -24.58 -20.81 35.84
N SER A 253 -23.70 -21.42 36.67
CA SER A 253 -24.07 -22.46 37.59
C SER A 253 -24.32 -21.84 38.95
N ASP A 254 -25.59 -21.84 39.31
CA ASP A 254 -26.13 -21.59 40.62
C ASP A 254 -25.52 -22.50 41.67
N HIS A 255 -25.19 -21.93 42.82
CA HIS A 255 -24.92 -22.63 44.06
C HIS A 255 -26.21 -22.87 44.83
N SER A 256 -26.49 -24.10 45.14
CA SER A 256 -27.28 -24.55 46.27
C SER A 256 -26.48 -25.53 47.09
#